data_4a809c5c36d66a72fbf3da0ab0d7567a
#
_entry.id   4a809c5c36d66a72fbf3da0ab0d7567a
#
_cell.length_a   1.000
_cell.length_b   1.000
_cell.length_c   1.000
_cell.angle_alpha   90.00
_cell.angle_beta   90.00
_cell.angle_gamma   90.00
#
_symmetry.space_group_name_H-M   'P 1'
#
loop_
_entity.id
_entity.type
_entity.pdbx_description
1 polymer ?
#
loop_
_entity_poly.entity_id
_entity_poly.type
_entity_poly.pdbx_seq_one_letter_code
_entity_poly.pdbx_strand_id
1 'polypeptide(L)'
;MSPVIKKADKNANRLQRHKRVRRKITGTTQRPRLCVFRSSNNIYAQIIDDANRVTVVAASSLDAEIKGSVNHGGNKETARKVGELIAKKAVEKGITEVVFDRGGYLYHGRIQELAESAREAGLKF
;
A
#
# COMPACT_ATOMS: atom_id res chain seq x y z
N MET A 1 30.94 -26.32 -16.42
CA MET A 1 30.36 -24.99 -16.29
C MET A 1 30.03 -24.73 -14.82
N SER A 2 30.69 -23.77 -14.20
CA SER A 2 30.37 -23.47 -12.81
C SER A 2 28.98 -22.86 -12.72
N PRO A 3 28.18 -23.23 -11.72
CA PRO A 3 26.88 -22.61 -11.53
C PRO A 3 27.04 -21.11 -11.23
N VAL A 4 26.36 -20.31 -11.98
CA VAL A 4 26.31 -18.87 -11.70
C VAL A 4 25.43 -18.69 -10.46
N ILE A 5 26.04 -18.22 -9.38
CA ILE A 5 25.27 -17.84 -8.19
C ILE A 5 24.58 -16.53 -8.54
N LYS A 6 23.31 -16.61 -8.83
CA LYS A 6 22.50 -15.43 -9.07
C LYS A 6 22.26 -14.72 -7.74
N LYS A 7 22.47 -13.40 -7.71
CA LYS A 7 22.00 -12.60 -6.59
C LYS A 7 20.49 -12.81 -6.43
N ALA A 8 20.03 -12.89 -5.21
CA ALA A 8 18.61 -12.98 -4.94
C ALA A 8 17.88 -11.82 -5.62
N ASP A 9 16.90 -12.11 -6.43
CA ASP A 9 16.03 -11.12 -7.01
C ASP A 9 15.04 -10.65 -5.95
N LYS A 10 15.26 -9.46 -5.41
CA LYS A 10 14.43 -8.89 -4.35
C LYS A 10 12.96 -8.74 -4.76
N ASN A 11 12.73 -8.40 -6.03
CA ASN A 11 11.37 -8.24 -6.52
C ASN A 11 10.67 -9.59 -6.67
N ALA A 12 11.36 -10.61 -7.18
CA ALA A 12 10.80 -11.96 -7.26
C ALA A 12 10.45 -12.51 -5.88
N ASN A 13 11.33 -12.30 -4.89
CA ASN A 13 11.09 -12.71 -3.51
C ASN A 13 9.87 -11.97 -2.91
N ARG A 14 9.73 -10.68 -3.18
CA ARG A 14 8.57 -9.89 -2.77
C ARG A 14 7.28 -10.44 -3.39
N LEU A 15 7.30 -10.76 -4.67
CA LEU A 15 6.12 -11.31 -5.35
C LEU A 15 5.70 -12.65 -4.76
N GLN A 16 6.66 -13.50 -4.37
CA GLN A 16 6.33 -14.75 -3.69
C GLN A 16 5.69 -14.51 -2.32
N ARG A 17 6.21 -13.56 -1.54
CA ARG A 17 5.61 -13.17 -0.26
C ARG A 17 4.20 -12.61 -0.47
N HIS A 18 4.01 -11.80 -1.50
CA HIS A 18 2.69 -11.24 -1.84
C HIS A 18 1.69 -12.35 -2.18
N LYS A 19 2.10 -13.37 -2.93
CA LYS A 19 1.25 -14.53 -3.22
C LYS A 19 0.79 -15.24 -1.94
N ARG A 20 1.69 -15.40 -0.97
CA ARG A 20 1.35 -16.01 0.33
C ARG A 20 0.32 -15.17 1.10
N VAL A 21 0.51 -13.86 1.13
CA VAL A 21 -0.43 -12.94 1.77
C VAL A 21 -1.78 -12.99 1.07
N ARG A 22 -1.80 -12.99 -0.27
CA ARG A 22 -3.02 -13.01 -1.07
C ARG A 22 -3.84 -14.31 -0.91
N ARG A 23 -3.25 -15.40 -0.50
CA ARG A 23 -3.98 -16.64 -0.17
C ARG A 23 -4.88 -16.46 1.05
N LYS A 24 -4.53 -15.54 1.95
CA LYS A 24 -5.23 -15.31 3.22
C LYS A 24 -6.07 -14.04 3.19
N ILE A 25 -5.81 -13.11 2.28
CA ILE A 25 -6.41 -11.79 2.25
C ILE A 25 -7.12 -11.58 0.92
N THR A 26 -8.43 -11.35 0.99
CA THR A 26 -9.26 -10.98 -0.16
C THR A 26 -10.16 -9.84 0.26
N GLY A 27 -10.22 -8.78 -0.54
CA GLY A 27 -11.10 -7.65 -0.29
C GLY A 27 -12.53 -7.96 -0.72
N THR A 28 -13.49 -7.52 0.06
CA THR A 28 -14.91 -7.60 -0.25
C THR A 28 -15.47 -6.20 -0.48
N THR A 29 -16.72 -6.09 -0.91
CA THR A 29 -17.37 -4.78 -1.08
C THR A 29 -17.47 -4.02 0.25
N GLN A 30 -17.79 -4.72 1.34
CA GLN A 30 -17.90 -4.10 2.67
C GLN A 30 -16.54 -3.87 3.31
N ARG A 31 -15.55 -4.67 2.97
CA ARG A 31 -14.22 -4.62 3.56
C ARG A 31 -13.16 -4.79 2.47
N PRO A 32 -12.98 -3.75 1.64
CA PRO A 32 -12.04 -3.83 0.52
C PRO A 32 -10.60 -3.92 0.99
N ARG A 33 -9.72 -4.29 0.07
CA ARG A 33 -8.30 -4.51 0.34
C ARG A 33 -7.50 -3.24 0.12
N LEU A 34 -6.82 -2.78 1.17
CA LEU A 34 -5.84 -1.69 1.07
C LEU A 34 -4.50 -2.32 0.69
N CYS A 35 -4.08 -2.11 -0.55
CA CYS A 35 -2.84 -2.64 -1.10
C CYS A 35 -1.81 -1.52 -1.26
N VAL A 36 -0.57 -1.78 -0.87
CA VAL A 36 0.52 -0.82 -1.00
C VAL A 36 1.59 -1.32 -1.96
N PHE A 37 2.20 -0.38 -2.66
CA PHE A 37 3.35 -0.63 -3.52
C PHE A 37 4.34 0.52 -3.35
N ARG A 38 5.63 0.20 -3.33
CA ARG A 38 6.68 1.21 -3.26
C ARG A 38 7.75 0.99 -4.30
N SER A 39 8.30 2.09 -4.82
CA SER A 39 9.56 2.12 -5.54
C SER A 39 10.59 2.86 -4.67
N SER A 40 11.81 3.04 -5.18
CA SER A 40 12.83 3.80 -4.45
C SER A 40 12.42 5.26 -4.22
N ASN A 41 11.68 5.85 -5.15
CA ASN A 41 11.35 7.28 -5.14
C ASN A 41 9.90 7.59 -4.78
N ASN A 42 9.00 6.61 -4.81
CA ASN A 42 7.58 6.87 -4.61
C ASN A 42 6.90 5.73 -3.83
N ILE A 43 5.73 6.04 -3.27
CA ILE A 43 4.88 5.09 -2.60
C ILE A 43 3.44 5.26 -3.06
N TYR A 44 2.72 4.14 -3.17
CA TYR A 44 1.37 4.06 -3.74
C TYR A 44 0.47 3.26 -2.82
N ALA A 45 -0.79 3.67 -2.73
CA ALA A 45 -1.82 2.93 -2.02
C ALA A 45 -3.07 2.85 -2.88
N GLN A 46 -3.72 1.69 -2.87
CA GLN A 46 -4.99 1.47 -3.58
C GLN A 46 -5.94 0.72 -2.66
N ILE A 47 -7.21 1.08 -2.70
CA ILE A 47 -8.26 0.30 -2.05
C ILE A 47 -9.04 -0.40 -3.15
N ILE A 48 -9.04 -1.72 -3.12
CA ILE A 48 -9.52 -2.60 -4.18
C ILE A 48 -10.68 -3.45 -3.67
N ASP A 49 -11.79 -3.41 -4.39
CA ASP A 49 -12.89 -4.34 -4.20
C ASP A 49 -12.61 -5.56 -5.11
N ASP A 50 -12.13 -6.65 -4.52
CA ASP A 50 -11.78 -7.86 -5.26
C ASP A 50 -13.02 -8.59 -5.80
N ALA A 51 -14.18 -8.43 -5.17
CA ALA A 51 -15.43 -9.04 -5.64
C ALA A 51 -15.86 -8.46 -6.98
N ASN A 52 -15.77 -7.16 -7.15
CA ASN A 52 -16.11 -6.46 -8.38
C ASN A 52 -14.92 -6.16 -9.28
N ARG A 53 -13.70 -6.48 -8.83
CA ARG A 53 -12.44 -6.27 -9.55
C ARG A 53 -12.22 -4.82 -9.95
N VAL A 54 -12.50 -3.90 -9.03
CA VAL A 54 -12.32 -2.46 -9.27
C VAL A 54 -11.46 -1.83 -8.18
N THR A 55 -10.66 -0.84 -8.58
CA THR A 55 -9.97 0.03 -7.64
C THR A 55 -10.93 1.14 -7.25
N VAL A 56 -11.31 1.18 -5.98
CA VAL A 56 -12.30 2.15 -5.49
C VAL A 56 -11.67 3.53 -5.29
N VAL A 57 -10.51 3.59 -4.63
CA VAL A 57 -9.73 4.83 -4.45
C VAL A 57 -8.25 4.51 -4.55
N ALA A 58 -7.47 5.52 -4.91
CA ALA A 58 -6.02 5.42 -4.98
C ALA A 58 -5.38 6.72 -4.52
N ALA A 59 -4.19 6.61 -3.93
CA ALA A 59 -3.38 7.75 -3.53
C ALA A 59 -1.90 7.40 -3.72
N SER A 60 -1.09 8.40 -4.02
CA SER A 60 0.35 8.21 -4.15
C SER A 60 1.11 9.47 -3.81
N SER A 61 2.42 9.31 -3.63
CA SER A 61 3.32 10.45 -3.46
C SER A 61 3.37 11.37 -4.69
N LEU A 62 2.87 10.91 -5.84
CA LEU A 62 2.77 11.71 -7.08
C LEU A 62 1.51 12.58 -7.12
N ASP A 63 0.55 12.37 -6.23
CA ASP A 63 -0.65 13.21 -6.19
C ASP A 63 -0.30 14.65 -5.86
N ALA A 64 -0.98 15.59 -6.51
CA ALA A 64 -0.71 17.02 -6.36
C ALA A 64 -0.81 17.49 -4.90
N GLU A 65 -1.69 16.88 -4.12
CA GLU A 65 -1.90 17.20 -2.70
C GLU A 65 -0.68 16.87 -1.84
N ILE A 66 0.17 15.95 -2.28
CA ILE A 66 1.35 15.49 -1.55
C ILE A 66 2.63 16.03 -2.17
N LYS A 67 2.75 15.99 -3.49
CA LYS A 67 3.98 16.31 -4.22
C LYS A 67 4.56 17.68 -3.90
N GLY A 68 3.70 18.67 -3.68
CA GLY A 68 4.11 20.04 -3.36
C GLY A 68 4.47 20.26 -1.90
N SER A 69 4.19 19.29 -1.01
CA SER A 69 4.37 19.44 0.43
C SER A 69 5.51 18.60 1.01
N VAL A 70 6.20 17.81 0.18
CA VAL A 70 7.29 16.93 0.62
C VAL A 70 8.51 17.12 -0.28
N ASN A 71 9.69 16.90 0.32
CA ASN A 71 10.96 17.02 -0.42
C ASN A 71 11.32 15.77 -1.22
N HIS A 72 10.82 14.61 -0.80
CA HIS A 72 11.15 13.34 -1.43
C HIS A 72 9.96 12.38 -1.34
N GLY A 73 9.62 11.75 -2.45
CA GLY A 73 8.46 10.86 -2.55
C GLY A 73 8.66 9.49 -1.91
N GLY A 74 9.87 9.14 -1.50
CA GLY A 74 10.21 7.80 -1.00
C GLY A 74 10.56 7.73 0.48
N ASN A 75 10.25 8.73 1.31
CA ASN A 75 10.57 8.71 2.72
C ASN A 75 9.36 8.40 3.61
N LYS A 76 9.60 8.24 4.92
CA LYS A 76 8.55 7.92 5.91
C LYS A 76 7.51 9.04 6.04
N GLU A 77 7.92 10.28 6.00
CA GLU A 77 7.02 11.44 6.06
C GLU A 77 6.03 11.41 4.90
N THR A 78 6.52 11.15 3.69
CA THR A 78 5.66 11.02 2.50
C THR A 78 4.71 9.84 2.63
N ALA A 79 5.19 8.71 3.15
CA ALA A 79 4.35 7.54 3.39
C ALA A 79 3.19 7.85 4.35
N ARG A 80 3.43 8.62 5.41
CA ARG A 80 2.38 9.07 6.31
C ARG A 80 1.35 9.92 5.59
N LYS A 81 1.78 10.84 4.73
CA LYS A 81 0.88 11.67 3.94
C LYS A 81 0.03 10.87 2.96
N VAL A 82 0.61 9.85 2.33
CA VAL A 82 -0.15 8.94 1.46
C VAL A 82 -1.19 8.16 2.27
N GLY A 83 -0.83 7.69 3.46
CA GLY A 83 -1.76 7.00 4.35
C GLY A 83 -2.94 7.88 4.77
N GLU A 84 -2.68 9.13 5.14
CA GLU A 84 -3.72 10.10 5.46
C GLU A 84 -4.63 10.35 4.25
N LEU A 85 -4.07 10.53 3.08
CA LEU A 85 -4.82 10.82 1.86
C LEU A 85 -5.69 9.65 1.44
N ILE A 86 -5.17 8.41 1.46
CA ILE A 86 -5.97 7.25 1.09
C ILE A 86 -7.13 7.04 2.07
N ALA A 87 -6.90 7.27 3.36
CA ALA A 87 -7.94 7.17 4.38
C ALA A 87 -9.02 8.24 4.18
N LYS A 88 -8.62 9.46 3.90
CA LYS A 88 -9.55 10.56 3.62
C LYS A 88 -10.42 10.24 2.41
N LYS A 89 -9.83 9.79 1.32
CA LYS A 89 -10.56 9.41 0.11
C LYS A 89 -11.53 8.26 0.36
N ALA A 90 -11.12 7.27 1.17
CA ALA A 90 -11.95 6.13 1.52
C ALA A 90 -13.16 6.56 2.36
N VAL A 91 -12.95 7.37 3.38
CA VAL A 91 -14.02 7.86 4.25
C VAL A 91 -15.03 8.69 3.45
N GLU A 92 -14.57 9.51 2.52
CA GLU A 92 -15.45 10.29 1.63
C GLU A 92 -16.35 9.39 0.78
N LYS A 93 -15.92 8.17 0.50
CA LYS A 93 -16.71 7.17 -0.23
C LYS A 93 -17.46 6.19 0.69
N GLY A 94 -17.45 6.45 1.99
CA GLY A 94 -18.15 5.61 2.96
C GLY A 94 -17.42 4.33 3.35
N ILE A 95 -16.14 4.20 3.01
CA ILE A 95 -15.32 3.06 3.37
C ILE A 95 -14.62 3.36 4.69
N THR A 96 -14.90 2.56 5.71
CA THR A 96 -14.29 2.72 7.04
C THR A 96 -13.48 1.51 7.48
N GLU A 97 -13.73 0.34 6.89
CA GLU A 97 -13.02 -0.89 7.21
C GLU A 97 -12.34 -1.45 5.97
N VAL A 98 -11.10 -1.89 6.12
CA VAL A 98 -10.33 -2.50 5.05
C VAL A 98 -9.55 -3.69 5.59
N VAL A 99 -9.13 -4.60 4.70
CA VAL A 99 -8.10 -5.59 5.01
C VAL A 99 -6.79 -5.08 4.45
N PHE A 100 -5.73 -5.14 5.26
CA PHE A 100 -4.43 -4.60 4.86
C PHE A 100 -3.61 -5.65 4.12
N ASP A 101 -3.24 -5.33 2.88
CA ASP A 101 -2.34 -6.12 2.06
C ASP A 101 -1.03 -5.34 1.92
N ARG A 102 0.00 -5.78 2.62
CA ARG A 102 1.32 -5.12 2.59
C ARG A 102 2.08 -5.32 1.28
N GLY A 103 1.49 -5.99 0.28
CA GLY A 103 2.09 -6.14 -1.06
C GLY A 103 3.34 -7.02 -1.10
N GLY A 104 3.54 -7.88 -0.11
CA GLY A 104 4.75 -8.70 0.03
C GLY A 104 5.93 -7.98 0.67
N TYR A 105 5.77 -6.70 1.06
CA TYR A 105 6.79 -5.97 1.81
C TYR A 105 6.76 -6.35 3.28
N LEU A 106 7.87 -6.16 3.99
CA LEU A 106 7.88 -6.29 5.44
C LEU A 106 7.10 -5.14 6.07
N TYR A 107 6.41 -5.41 7.18
CA TYR A 107 5.71 -4.39 7.94
C TYR A 107 6.73 -3.56 8.74
N HIS A 108 7.41 -2.66 8.03
CA HIS A 108 8.53 -1.88 8.56
C HIS A 108 8.70 -0.60 7.72
N GLY A 109 9.27 0.42 8.32
CA GLY A 109 9.63 1.65 7.64
C GLY A 109 8.43 2.33 6.98
N ARG A 110 8.54 2.60 5.70
CA ARG A 110 7.51 3.32 4.93
C ARG A 110 6.16 2.62 4.93
N ILE A 111 6.14 1.29 4.86
CA ILE A 111 4.90 0.52 4.85
C ILE A 111 4.18 0.66 6.19
N GLN A 112 4.92 0.55 7.29
CA GLN A 112 4.38 0.72 8.63
C GLN A 112 3.84 2.13 8.85
N GLU A 113 4.58 3.15 8.42
CA GLU A 113 4.16 4.55 8.57
C GLU A 113 2.87 4.85 7.79
N LEU A 114 2.75 4.32 6.58
CA LEU A 114 1.53 4.46 5.79
C LEU A 114 0.34 3.81 6.50
N ALA A 115 0.50 2.58 6.97
CA ALA A 115 -0.57 1.85 7.65
C ALA A 115 -1.00 2.56 8.94
N GLU A 116 -0.05 3.01 9.75
CA GLU A 116 -0.35 3.72 11.00
C GLU A 116 -1.06 5.04 10.76
N SER A 117 -0.62 5.82 9.78
CA SER A 117 -1.28 7.10 9.46
C SER A 117 -2.69 6.89 8.90
N ALA A 118 -2.91 5.84 8.12
CA ALA A 118 -4.25 5.50 7.63
C ALA A 118 -5.19 5.13 8.78
N ARG A 119 -4.69 4.39 9.77
CA ARG A 119 -5.46 4.08 10.99
C ARG A 119 -5.78 5.33 11.79
N GLU A 120 -4.81 6.22 11.98
CA GLU A 120 -5.00 7.49 12.67
C GLU A 120 -6.05 8.37 11.98
N ALA A 121 -6.13 8.29 10.65
CA ALA A 121 -7.06 9.07 9.85
C ALA A 121 -8.46 8.43 9.74
N GLY A 122 -8.70 7.29 10.37
CA GLY A 122 -10.03 6.72 10.51
C GLY A 122 -10.28 5.35 9.89
N LEU A 123 -9.32 4.76 9.18
CA LEU A 123 -9.49 3.41 8.66
C LEU A 123 -9.28 2.36 9.76
N LYS A 124 -10.10 1.33 9.74
CA LYS A 124 -10.03 0.21 10.68
C LYS A 124 -9.48 -1.04 9.98
N PHE A 125 -8.38 -1.53 10.51
CA PHE A 125 -7.78 -2.79 10.06
C PHE A 125 -6.73 -3.30 11.05
#